data_d319a1d4a305767c607ae22832c42fab
#
_entry.id   d319a1d4a305767c607ae22832c42fab
#
_cell.length_a   1.000
_cell.length_b   1.000
_cell.length_c   1.000
_cell.angle_alpha   90.00
_cell.angle_beta   90.00
_cell.angle_gamma   90.00
#
_symmetry.space_group_name_H-M   'P 1'
#
loop_
_entity.id
_entity.type
_entity.pdbx_description
1 polymer ?
#
loop_
_entity_poly.entity_id
_entity_poly.type
_entity_poly.pdbx_seq_one_letter_code
_entity_poly.pdbx_strand_id
1 'polypeptide(L)'
;MNSGALKRTLVADLQYDPKFSDCKDELFPIISRSTINCVPQWKFATRSNQHWENVEIRVPIPLMTKATELKDKIDRLVYYVYEEDDEYAIQDVELRPQIIYSDIEPEVSNDVEFDRIQDVLIQGIRDAKYLIWVAVAWFSNEVLYQELLKKKQNGIHIRIIISDEDSNQNLLQGLKENFECVVVQRSGVWGTNRMHDKFCIVDLDYIMHESYNWTKAANYNGETLVTTVDRDLVKKFADEFLKIYNENK
;
A
#
# COMPACT_ATOMS: atom_id res chain seq x y z
N MET A 1 5.25 -21.26 -15.44
CA MET A 1 5.29 -20.53 -14.13
C MET A 1 3.89 -20.11 -13.68
N ASN A 2 3.58 -20.13 -12.36
CA ASN A 2 2.29 -19.62 -11.84
C ASN A 2 2.32 -18.10 -11.76
N SER A 3 1.43 -17.43 -12.49
CA SER A 3 1.36 -15.96 -12.58
C SER A 3 1.21 -15.26 -11.22
N GLY A 4 0.37 -15.80 -10.34
CA GLY A 4 0.17 -15.24 -9.00
C GLY A 4 1.38 -15.43 -8.08
N ALA A 5 2.08 -16.56 -8.20
CA ALA A 5 3.33 -16.79 -7.47
C ALA A 5 4.41 -15.82 -7.96
N LEU A 6 4.57 -15.68 -9.28
CA LEU A 6 5.54 -14.74 -9.86
C LEU A 6 5.27 -13.31 -9.37
N LYS A 7 4.02 -12.83 -9.42
CA LYS A 7 3.69 -11.49 -8.92
C LYS A 7 4.09 -11.29 -7.46
N ARG A 8 3.71 -12.24 -6.57
CA ARG A 8 4.06 -12.14 -5.15
C ARG A 8 5.56 -12.10 -4.93
N THR A 9 6.32 -12.91 -5.68
CA THR A 9 7.79 -12.94 -5.56
C THR A 9 8.42 -11.64 -6.06
N LEU A 10 7.95 -11.07 -7.19
CA LEU A 10 8.43 -9.77 -7.68
C LEU A 10 8.19 -8.64 -6.67
N VAL A 11 7.02 -8.64 -6.02
CA VAL A 11 6.70 -7.65 -4.99
C VAL A 11 7.57 -7.84 -3.75
N ALA A 12 7.74 -9.08 -3.29
CA ALA A 12 8.59 -9.39 -2.14
C ALA A 12 10.07 -9.06 -2.41
N ASP A 13 10.57 -9.37 -3.62
CA ASP A 13 11.95 -9.07 -4.01
C ASP A 13 12.22 -7.55 -3.98
N LEU A 14 11.30 -6.75 -4.52
CA LEU A 14 11.39 -5.29 -4.43
C LEU A 14 11.35 -4.78 -2.99
N GLN A 15 10.66 -5.47 -2.09
CA GLN A 15 10.57 -5.06 -0.69
C GLN A 15 11.83 -5.40 0.11
N TYR A 16 12.40 -6.58 -0.12
CA TYR A 16 13.37 -7.20 0.79
C TYR A 16 14.75 -7.46 0.18
N ASP A 17 14.90 -7.58 -1.16
CA ASP A 17 16.20 -7.80 -1.77
C ASP A 17 16.95 -6.47 -1.95
N PRO A 18 18.14 -6.30 -1.33
CA PRO A 18 18.95 -5.10 -1.48
C PRO A 18 19.43 -4.84 -2.91
N LYS A 19 19.40 -5.86 -3.80
CA LYS A 19 19.80 -5.76 -5.21
C LYS A 19 18.99 -4.74 -6.00
N PHE A 20 17.74 -4.51 -5.61
CA PHE A 20 16.83 -3.58 -6.27
C PHE A 20 16.53 -2.32 -5.46
N SER A 21 17.31 -2.06 -4.40
CA SER A 21 17.15 -0.87 -3.55
C SER A 21 17.27 0.46 -4.32
N ASP A 22 18.02 0.47 -5.42
CA ASP A 22 18.22 1.63 -6.30
C ASP A 22 16.99 1.99 -7.14
N CYS A 23 16.07 1.06 -7.33
CA CYS A 23 14.89 1.25 -8.17
C CYS A 23 13.56 0.83 -7.51
N LYS A 24 13.61 0.40 -6.25
CA LYS A 24 12.44 -0.03 -5.47
C LYS A 24 11.30 1.00 -5.51
N ASP A 25 11.58 2.25 -5.17
CA ASP A 25 10.56 3.30 -5.06
C ASP A 25 9.90 3.64 -6.40
N GLU A 26 10.59 3.37 -7.50
CA GLU A 26 10.05 3.56 -8.85
C GLU A 26 9.26 2.34 -9.35
N LEU A 27 9.75 1.13 -9.08
CA LEU A 27 9.15 -0.11 -9.60
C LEU A 27 7.99 -0.61 -8.75
N PHE A 28 8.06 -0.49 -7.44
CA PHE A 28 7.06 -1.03 -6.52
C PHE A 28 5.64 -0.55 -6.83
N PRO A 29 5.36 0.76 -7.06
CA PRO A 29 4.02 1.24 -7.42
C PRO A 29 3.51 0.68 -8.74
N ILE A 30 4.41 0.33 -9.67
CA ILE A 30 4.05 -0.24 -10.96
C ILE A 30 3.72 -1.72 -10.80
N ILE A 31 4.65 -2.50 -10.26
CA ILE A 31 4.52 -3.97 -10.16
C ILE A 31 3.37 -4.37 -9.23
N SER A 32 3.22 -3.72 -8.07
CA SER A 32 2.16 -4.02 -7.11
C SER A 32 0.75 -3.80 -7.68
N ARG A 33 0.58 -2.81 -8.57
CA ARG A 33 -0.70 -2.46 -9.19
C ARG A 33 -0.95 -3.13 -10.54
N SER A 34 0.05 -3.81 -11.10
CA SER A 34 -0.07 -4.50 -12.37
C SER A 34 -0.60 -5.92 -12.19
N THR A 35 -1.33 -6.41 -13.19
CA THR A 35 -1.62 -7.84 -13.32
C THR A 35 -0.50 -8.50 -14.11
N ILE A 36 -0.03 -9.67 -13.66
CA ILE A 36 1.03 -10.42 -14.33
C ILE A 36 0.44 -11.72 -14.84
N ASN A 37 0.69 -12.02 -16.11
CA ASN A 37 0.25 -13.24 -16.77
C ASN A 37 1.46 -13.93 -17.41
N CYS A 38 1.59 -15.21 -17.16
CA CYS A 38 2.53 -16.06 -17.86
C CYS A 38 1.79 -16.68 -19.06
N VAL A 39 2.20 -16.29 -20.27
CA VAL A 39 1.50 -16.65 -21.52
C VAL A 39 2.33 -17.62 -22.32
N PRO A 40 1.95 -18.92 -22.35
CA PRO A 40 2.67 -19.92 -23.14
C PRO A 40 2.69 -19.59 -24.63
N GLN A 41 3.83 -19.83 -25.26
CA GLN A 41 4.02 -19.66 -26.69
C GLN A 41 3.99 -21.04 -27.40
N TRP A 42 3.51 -21.06 -28.64
CA TRP A 42 3.40 -22.29 -29.43
C TRP A 42 4.74 -22.79 -30.02
N LYS A 43 5.87 -22.35 -29.47
CA LYS A 43 7.20 -22.71 -29.90
C LYS A 43 7.92 -23.46 -28.79
N PHE A 44 8.65 -24.52 -29.17
CA PHE A 44 9.54 -25.20 -28.25
C PHE A 44 10.69 -24.30 -27.84
N ALA A 45 11.04 -24.34 -26.57
CA ALA A 45 12.24 -23.70 -26.04
C ALA A 45 13.50 -24.52 -26.37
N THR A 46 14.55 -24.41 -25.60
CA THR A 46 15.83 -25.08 -25.79
C THR A 46 15.80 -26.61 -25.57
N ARG A 47 14.80 -27.07 -24.78
CA ARG A 47 14.60 -28.51 -24.51
C ARG A 47 13.36 -29.03 -25.27
N SER A 48 13.38 -30.28 -25.71
CA SER A 48 12.33 -30.86 -26.56
C SER A 48 10.93 -30.90 -25.95
N ASN A 49 10.83 -30.84 -24.62
CA ASN A 49 9.53 -30.82 -23.90
C ASN A 49 9.24 -29.49 -23.22
N GLN A 50 10.06 -28.48 -23.44
CA GLN A 50 9.93 -27.15 -22.83
C GLN A 50 9.36 -26.16 -23.85
N HIS A 51 8.46 -25.33 -23.42
CA HIS A 51 7.83 -24.26 -24.21
C HIS A 51 8.34 -22.90 -23.79
N TRP A 52 8.38 -21.96 -24.74
CA TRP A 52 8.57 -20.57 -24.44
C TRP A 52 7.34 -19.97 -23.77
N GLU A 53 7.56 -19.08 -22.81
CA GLU A 53 6.52 -18.34 -22.11
C GLU A 53 6.88 -16.85 -22.08
N ASN A 54 5.92 -15.98 -22.43
CA ASN A 54 6.08 -14.54 -22.26
C ASN A 54 5.48 -14.14 -20.91
N VAL A 55 6.19 -13.28 -20.18
CA VAL A 55 5.65 -12.62 -18.98
C VAL A 55 5.00 -11.32 -19.41
N GLU A 56 3.67 -11.32 -19.50
CA GLU A 56 2.89 -10.14 -19.81
C GLU A 56 2.55 -9.37 -18.52
N ILE A 57 3.03 -8.14 -18.40
CA ILE A 57 2.71 -7.23 -17.29
C ILE A 57 1.67 -6.24 -17.76
N ARG A 58 0.44 -6.38 -17.26
CA ARG A 58 -0.67 -5.46 -17.52
C ARG A 58 -0.63 -4.30 -16.55
N VAL A 59 -0.15 -3.18 -17.03
CA VAL A 59 0.07 -1.97 -16.25
C VAL A 59 -1.16 -1.06 -16.29
N PRO A 60 -1.62 -0.51 -15.15
CA PRO A 60 -2.65 0.52 -15.17
C PRO A 60 -2.30 1.67 -16.12
N ILE A 61 -3.27 2.12 -16.93
CA ILE A 61 -3.04 3.13 -17.99
C ILE A 61 -2.28 4.36 -17.47
N PRO A 62 -2.58 4.95 -16.29
CA PRO A 62 -1.85 6.10 -15.79
C PRO A 62 -0.35 5.85 -15.50
N LEU A 63 0.05 4.59 -15.34
CA LEU A 63 1.43 4.20 -15.06
C LEU A 63 2.19 3.70 -16.30
N MET A 64 1.52 3.56 -17.46
CA MET A 64 2.13 2.98 -18.67
C MET A 64 3.35 3.75 -19.16
N THR A 65 3.29 5.08 -19.20
CA THR A 65 4.44 5.90 -19.62
C THR A 65 5.65 5.64 -18.74
N LYS A 66 5.44 5.69 -17.42
CA LYS A 66 6.52 5.45 -16.45
C LYS A 66 7.04 4.02 -16.53
N ALA A 67 6.17 3.02 -16.70
CA ALA A 67 6.58 1.63 -16.87
C ALA A 67 7.42 1.44 -18.15
N THR A 68 7.06 2.11 -19.23
CA THR A 68 7.83 2.07 -20.49
C THR A 68 9.23 2.68 -20.33
N GLU A 69 9.35 3.79 -19.61
CA GLU A 69 10.64 4.41 -19.29
C GLU A 69 11.53 3.51 -18.42
N LEU A 70 10.92 2.66 -17.60
CA LEU A 70 11.61 1.76 -16.68
C LEU A 70 11.70 0.32 -17.19
N LYS A 71 11.41 0.08 -18.48
CA LYS A 71 11.33 -1.28 -19.07
C LYS A 71 12.57 -2.13 -18.77
N ASP A 72 13.77 -1.58 -18.95
CA ASP A 72 15.02 -2.31 -18.71
C ASP A 72 15.16 -2.74 -17.23
N LYS A 73 14.71 -1.90 -16.30
CA LYS A 73 14.72 -2.24 -14.87
C LYS A 73 13.68 -3.32 -14.55
N ILE A 74 12.50 -3.24 -15.18
CA ILE A 74 11.43 -4.25 -15.05
C ILE A 74 11.92 -5.59 -15.61
N ASP A 75 12.55 -5.60 -16.79
CA ASP A 75 13.10 -6.80 -17.39
C ASP A 75 14.14 -7.43 -16.46
N ARG A 76 15.10 -6.64 -15.97
CA ARG A 76 16.11 -7.11 -15.03
C ARG A 76 15.50 -7.78 -13.80
N LEU A 77 14.43 -7.21 -13.24
CA LEU A 77 13.72 -7.77 -12.10
C LEU A 77 13.02 -9.08 -12.47
N VAL A 78 12.28 -9.11 -13.57
CA VAL A 78 11.53 -10.31 -13.99
C VAL A 78 12.46 -11.45 -14.33
N TYR A 79 13.51 -11.21 -15.11
CA TYR A 79 14.51 -12.26 -15.45
C TYR A 79 15.28 -12.74 -14.22
N TYR A 80 15.42 -11.95 -13.19
CA TYR A 80 16.05 -12.36 -11.95
C TYR A 80 15.18 -13.28 -11.10
N VAL A 81 13.88 -12.98 -11.05
CA VAL A 81 12.91 -13.70 -10.21
C VAL A 81 12.31 -14.92 -10.92
N TYR A 82 12.22 -14.88 -12.27
CA TYR A 82 11.61 -15.96 -13.03
C TYR A 82 12.45 -17.23 -12.93
N GLU A 83 11.84 -18.32 -12.46
CA GLU A 83 12.45 -19.62 -12.35
C GLU A 83 11.98 -20.51 -13.51
N GLU A 84 12.92 -20.91 -14.40
CA GLU A 84 12.64 -21.84 -15.47
C GLU A 84 12.48 -23.26 -14.92
N ASP A 85 11.52 -23.98 -15.46
CA ASP A 85 11.26 -25.38 -15.11
C ASP A 85 11.37 -26.31 -16.35
N ASP A 86 11.00 -27.58 -16.18
CA ASP A 86 11.06 -28.55 -17.28
C ASP A 86 9.99 -28.34 -18.34
N GLU A 87 8.93 -27.51 -18.03
CA GLU A 87 7.83 -27.25 -18.94
C GLU A 87 7.95 -25.88 -19.63
N TYR A 88 8.48 -24.86 -18.92
CA TYR A 88 8.50 -23.47 -19.41
C TYR A 88 9.85 -22.79 -19.21
N ALA A 89 10.24 -21.99 -20.22
CA ALA A 89 11.35 -21.06 -20.17
C ALA A 89 10.89 -19.67 -20.61
N ILE A 90 11.42 -18.62 -20.00
CA ILE A 90 11.05 -17.25 -20.35
C ILE A 90 11.59 -16.84 -21.71
N GLN A 91 10.72 -16.33 -22.60
CA GLN A 91 11.10 -15.77 -23.88
C GLN A 91 11.24 -14.26 -23.83
N ASP A 92 10.21 -13.56 -23.30
CA ASP A 92 10.18 -12.10 -23.30
C ASP A 92 9.30 -11.58 -22.15
N VAL A 93 9.51 -10.32 -21.80
CA VAL A 93 8.69 -9.55 -20.85
C VAL A 93 7.96 -8.47 -21.63
N GLU A 94 6.65 -8.52 -21.65
CA GLU A 94 5.81 -7.58 -22.40
C GLU A 94 5.05 -6.64 -21.47
N LEU A 95 5.12 -5.33 -21.72
CA LEU A 95 4.26 -4.36 -21.07
C LEU A 95 3.00 -4.15 -21.90
N ARG A 96 1.84 -4.31 -21.29
CA ARG A 96 0.52 -4.11 -21.90
C ARG A 96 -0.33 -3.20 -21.01
N PRO A 97 -1.22 -2.39 -21.60
CA PRO A 97 -2.20 -1.66 -20.79
C PRO A 97 -3.15 -2.65 -20.11
N GLN A 98 -3.45 -2.38 -18.86
CA GLN A 98 -4.47 -3.13 -18.12
C GLN A 98 -5.85 -2.82 -18.71
N ILE A 99 -6.61 -3.88 -19.01
CA ILE A 99 -7.97 -3.72 -19.51
C ILE A 99 -8.85 -3.20 -18.36
N ILE A 100 -9.58 -2.12 -18.62
CA ILE A 100 -10.59 -1.60 -17.69
C ILE A 100 -11.87 -2.39 -17.97
N TYR A 101 -12.16 -3.35 -17.11
CA TYR A 101 -13.48 -3.98 -17.07
C TYR A 101 -14.30 -3.23 -16.04
N SER A 102 -15.49 -2.77 -16.42
CA SER A 102 -16.42 -2.08 -15.52
C SER A 102 -16.88 -2.96 -14.33
N ASP A 103 -16.66 -4.28 -14.41
CA ASP A 103 -17.20 -5.28 -13.50
C ASP A 103 -16.10 -6.16 -12.83
N ILE A 104 -14.80 -5.87 -12.99
CA ILE A 104 -13.78 -6.59 -12.25
C ILE A 104 -13.56 -5.87 -10.92
N GLU A 105 -14.02 -6.50 -9.85
CA GLU A 105 -13.55 -6.20 -8.50
C GLU A 105 -12.02 -6.36 -8.46
N PRO A 106 -11.28 -5.39 -7.89
CA PRO A 106 -9.85 -5.56 -7.69
C PRO A 106 -9.61 -6.84 -6.90
N GLU A 107 -8.62 -7.62 -7.32
CA GLU A 107 -8.23 -8.85 -6.62
C GLU A 107 -7.98 -8.50 -5.15
N VAL A 108 -8.76 -9.13 -4.26
CA VAL A 108 -8.60 -8.94 -2.82
C VAL A 108 -7.20 -9.41 -2.44
N SER A 109 -6.39 -8.53 -1.91
CA SER A 109 -5.07 -8.88 -1.41
C SER A 109 -4.90 -8.37 0.02
N ASN A 110 -4.32 -9.22 0.86
CA ASN A 110 -4.00 -8.90 2.23
C ASN A 110 -2.51 -9.16 2.46
N ASP A 111 -1.86 -8.25 3.16
CA ASP A 111 -0.49 -8.39 3.63
C ASP A 111 -0.44 -8.07 5.13
N VAL A 112 0.44 -8.75 5.86
CA VAL A 112 0.59 -8.60 7.31
C VAL A 112 2.03 -8.31 7.66
N GLU A 113 2.25 -7.25 8.43
CA GLU A 113 3.58 -6.83 8.90
C GLU A 113 3.61 -6.78 10.44
N PHE A 114 4.72 -7.22 11.02
CA PHE A 114 4.93 -7.25 12.48
C PHE A 114 6.13 -6.42 12.93
N ASP A 115 7.17 -6.31 12.11
CA ASP A 115 8.47 -5.75 12.52
C ASP A 115 8.76 -4.35 11.96
N ARG A 116 8.17 -3.97 10.82
CA ARG A 116 8.46 -2.75 10.08
C ARG A 116 7.24 -1.88 9.82
N ILE A 117 6.33 -1.86 10.78
CA ILE A 117 5.02 -1.20 10.65
C ILE A 117 5.17 0.28 10.28
N GLN A 118 6.07 1.02 10.94
CA GLN A 118 6.28 2.43 10.63
C GLN A 118 6.76 2.64 9.18
N ASP A 119 7.62 1.78 8.65
CA ASP A 119 8.10 1.89 7.27
C ASP A 119 6.97 1.64 6.28
N VAL A 120 6.11 0.67 6.54
CA VAL A 120 4.93 0.37 5.70
C VAL A 120 3.94 1.54 5.72
N LEU A 121 3.68 2.13 6.89
CA LEU A 121 2.84 3.33 7.01
C LEU A 121 3.43 4.51 6.23
N ILE A 122 4.74 4.77 6.36
CA ILE A 122 5.43 5.80 5.59
C ILE A 122 5.27 5.55 4.09
N GLN A 123 5.46 4.31 3.66
CA GLN A 123 5.30 3.97 2.25
C GLN A 123 3.86 4.20 1.78
N GLY A 124 2.86 3.75 2.55
CA GLY A 124 1.45 4.01 2.24
C GLY A 124 1.12 5.50 2.14
N ILE A 125 1.63 6.31 3.07
CA ILE A 125 1.49 7.77 3.01
C ILE A 125 2.14 8.32 1.72
N ARG A 126 3.34 7.87 1.38
CA ARG A 126 4.06 8.32 0.17
C ARG A 126 3.37 7.91 -1.12
N ASP A 127 2.67 6.80 -1.15
CA ASP A 127 1.96 6.30 -2.33
C ASP A 127 0.64 7.04 -2.61
N ALA A 128 0.09 7.74 -1.61
CA ALA A 128 -1.15 8.49 -1.76
C ALA A 128 -1.09 9.52 -2.91
N LYS A 129 -2.14 9.57 -3.72
CA LYS A 129 -2.29 10.47 -4.87
C LYS A 129 -3.40 11.49 -4.72
N TYR A 130 -4.42 11.18 -3.93
CA TYR A 130 -5.63 12.00 -3.80
C TYR A 130 -5.96 12.32 -2.36
N LEU A 131 -6.03 11.31 -1.50
CA LEU A 131 -6.45 11.50 -0.12
C LEU A 131 -5.81 10.52 0.86
N ILE A 132 -5.71 10.96 2.11
CA ILE A 132 -5.33 10.13 3.25
C ILE A 132 -6.31 10.43 4.38
N TRP A 133 -6.98 9.38 4.92
CA TRP A 133 -7.82 9.48 6.10
C TRP A 133 -7.24 8.62 7.21
N VAL A 134 -6.94 9.25 8.33
CA VAL A 134 -6.30 8.60 9.49
C VAL A 134 -7.24 8.66 10.69
N ALA A 135 -7.59 7.51 11.26
CA ALA A 135 -8.24 7.42 12.56
C ALA A 135 -7.29 6.66 13.50
N VAL A 136 -6.73 7.35 14.48
CA VAL A 136 -5.80 6.76 15.44
C VAL A 136 -5.97 7.39 16.81
N ALA A 137 -6.09 6.54 17.85
CA ALA A 137 -6.31 7.03 19.20
C ALA A 137 -5.18 7.94 19.68
N TRP A 138 -3.92 7.53 19.48
CA TRP A 138 -2.73 8.26 19.92
C TRP A 138 -1.81 8.58 18.77
N PHE A 139 -1.58 9.89 18.55
CA PHE A 139 -0.73 10.40 17.49
C PHE A 139 0.33 11.35 18.07
N SER A 140 1.53 10.84 18.33
CA SER A 140 2.69 11.60 18.79
C SER A 140 3.99 11.27 18.01
N ASN A 141 3.87 10.53 16.91
CA ASN A 141 5.00 10.17 16.06
C ASN A 141 5.30 11.30 15.07
N GLU A 142 6.37 12.04 15.33
CA GLU A 142 6.82 13.17 14.51
C GLU A 142 7.19 12.74 13.08
N VAL A 143 7.73 11.54 12.87
CA VAL A 143 8.14 11.06 11.55
C VAL A 143 6.92 10.91 10.64
N LEU A 144 5.86 10.27 11.13
CA LEU A 144 4.60 10.12 10.39
C LEU A 144 3.92 11.47 10.14
N TYR A 145 3.96 12.37 11.13
CA TYR A 145 3.47 13.73 10.99
C TYR A 145 4.18 14.48 9.86
N GLN A 146 5.51 14.42 9.79
CA GLN A 146 6.29 15.08 8.74
C GLN A 146 6.01 14.50 7.34
N GLU A 147 5.80 13.18 7.22
CA GLU A 147 5.42 12.57 5.93
C GLU A 147 4.02 13.05 5.47
N LEU A 148 3.06 13.18 6.40
CA LEU A 148 1.75 13.78 6.08
C LEU A 148 1.87 15.24 5.66
N LEU A 149 2.71 16.05 6.32
CA LEU A 149 2.96 17.44 5.92
C LEU A 149 3.51 17.56 4.50
N LYS A 150 4.48 16.72 4.13
CA LYS A 150 5.01 16.66 2.76
C LYS A 150 3.90 16.35 1.74
N LYS A 151 3.02 15.41 2.07
CA LYS A 151 1.89 15.06 1.21
C LYS A 151 0.87 16.19 1.08
N LYS A 152 0.57 16.87 2.16
CA LYS A 152 -0.27 18.07 2.13
C LYS A 152 0.31 19.16 1.23
N GLN A 153 1.62 19.42 1.33
CA GLN A 153 2.31 20.39 0.46
C GLN A 153 2.21 20.03 -1.03
N ASN A 154 2.08 18.74 -1.33
CA ASN A 154 1.84 18.23 -2.69
C ASN A 154 0.36 18.19 -3.09
N GLY A 155 -0.53 18.82 -2.31
CA GLY A 155 -1.95 18.92 -2.63
C GLY A 155 -2.82 17.74 -2.24
N ILE A 156 -2.30 16.77 -1.49
CA ILE A 156 -3.07 15.62 -1.01
C ILE A 156 -4.05 16.08 0.09
N HIS A 157 -5.31 15.66 -0.03
CA HIS A 157 -6.34 15.96 0.94
C HIS A 157 -6.24 15.02 2.15
N ILE A 158 -6.02 15.60 3.35
CA ILE A 158 -5.76 14.80 4.56
C ILE A 158 -6.76 15.12 5.65
N ARG A 159 -7.45 14.07 6.16
CA ARG A 159 -8.33 14.12 7.32
C ARG A 159 -7.79 13.25 8.44
N ILE A 160 -7.88 13.73 9.67
CA ILE A 160 -7.35 13.03 10.83
C ILE A 160 -8.38 13.03 11.95
N ILE A 161 -8.58 11.87 12.56
CA ILE A 161 -9.37 11.68 13.77
C ILE A 161 -8.43 11.17 14.86
N ILE A 162 -8.38 11.85 16.00
CA ILE A 162 -7.64 11.40 17.19
C ILE A 162 -8.56 11.41 18.41
N SER A 163 -8.19 10.64 19.43
CA SER A 163 -8.85 10.70 20.73
C SER A 163 -8.33 11.88 21.57
N ASP A 164 -9.16 12.40 22.46
CA ASP A 164 -8.75 13.40 23.46
C ASP A 164 -7.88 12.74 24.52
N GLU A 165 -6.57 12.71 24.29
CA GLU A 165 -5.58 12.08 25.14
C GLU A 165 -4.38 12.99 25.36
N ASP A 166 -3.81 12.94 26.57
CA ASP A 166 -2.66 13.77 26.96
C ASP A 166 -1.44 13.53 26.05
N SER A 167 -1.27 12.30 25.57
CA SER A 167 -0.19 11.93 24.66
C SER A 167 -0.25 12.61 23.29
N ASN A 168 -1.42 13.14 22.89
CA ASN A 168 -1.62 13.83 21.62
C ASN A 168 -1.28 15.34 21.71
N GLN A 169 -1.14 15.90 22.92
CA GLN A 169 -0.99 17.35 23.12
C GLN A 169 0.21 17.95 22.37
N ASN A 170 1.31 17.22 22.27
CA ASN A 170 2.53 17.71 21.61
C ASN A 170 2.32 18.03 20.13
N LEU A 171 1.50 17.26 19.41
CA LEU A 171 1.22 17.46 17.98
C LEU A 171 -0.15 18.07 17.70
N LEU A 172 -1.03 18.18 18.71
CA LEU A 172 -2.42 18.59 18.55
C LEU A 172 -2.57 19.92 17.80
N GLN A 173 -1.79 20.92 18.18
CA GLN A 173 -1.84 22.23 17.53
C GLN A 173 -1.46 22.11 16.06
N GLY A 174 -0.32 21.45 15.76
CA GLY A 174 0.14 21.25 14.40
C GLY A 174 -0.83 20.43 13.55
N LEU A 175 -1.47 19.40 14.13
CA LEU A 175 -2.49 18.60 13.46
C LEU A 175 -3.70 19.47 13.06
N LYS A 176 -4.20 20.31 13.96
CA LYS A 176 -5.35 21.20 13.70
C LYS A 176 -5.03 22.33 12.70
N GLU A 177 -3.82 22.88 12.75
CA GLU A 177 -3.41 23.95 11.84
C GLU A 177 -3.16 23.47 10.41
N ASN A 178 -2.67 22.24 10.28
CA ASN A 178 -2.22 21.71 8.98
C ASN A 178 -3.23 20.78 8.31
N PHE A 179 -4.12 20.14 9.03
CA PHE A 179 -5.04 19.13 8.49
C PHE A 179 -6.49 19.39 8.92
N GLU A 180 -7.43 18.77 8.21
CA GLU A 180 -8.80 18.64 8.71
C GLU A 180 -8.81 17.63 9.87
N CYS A 181 -8.54 18.11 11.08
CA CYS A 181 -8.40 17.28 12.27
C CYS A 181 -9.56 17.46 13.24
N VAL A 182 -10.18 16.34 13.63
CA VAL A 182 -11.18 16.29 14.70
C VAL A 182 -10.65 15.50 15.90
N VAL A 183 -11.10 15.90 17.09
CA VAL A 183 -10.71 15.29 18.37
C VAL A 183 -11.96 14.71 19.02
N VAL A 184 -12.00 13.39 19.13
CA VAL A 184 -13.10 12.68 19.76
C VAL A 184 -12.95 12.76 21.28
N GLN A 185 -13.93 13.42 21.92
CA GLN A 185 -13.93 13.59 23.37
C GLN A 185 -14.16 12.26 24.08
N ARG A 186 -13.50 12.08 25.22
CA ARG A 186 -13.79 10.96 26.12
C ARG A 186 -15.23 11.07 26.64
N SER A 187 -15.89 9.95 26.76
CA SER A 187 -17.26 9.86 27.27
C SER A 187 -17.40 8.76 28.34
N GLY A 188 -18.60 8.64 28.88
CA GLY A 188 -18.89 7.64 29.91
C GLY A 188 -18.48 8.06 31.32
N VAL A 189 -18.71 7.17 32.29
CA VAL A 189 -18.36 7.43 33.69
C VAL A 189 -16.84 7.51 33.82
N TRP A 190 -16.35 8.65 34.34
CA TRP A 190 -14.91 8.92 34.50
C TRP A 190 -14.11 8.98 33.18
N GLY A 191 -14.74 9.23 32.03
CA GLY A 191 -14.05 9.29 30.74
C GLY A 191 -13.48 7.92 30.31
N THR A 192 -14.16 6.83 30.64
CA THR A 192 -13.70 5.47 30.36
C THR A 192 -13.85 5.08 28.90
N ASN A 193 -14.82 5.70 28.18
CA ASN A 193 -15.07 5.42 26.77
C ASN A 193 -14.26 6.39 25.91
N ARG A 194 -13.52 5.84 24.95
CA ARG A 194 -12.68 6.60 24.03
C ARG A 194 -12.73 5.99 22.63
N MET A 195 -12.51 6.80 21.62
CA MET A 195 -12.20 6.30 20.30
C MET A 195 -10.85 5.57 20.36
N HIS A 196 -10.80 4.33 19.92
CA HIS A 196 -9.58 3.50 20.03
C HIS A 196 -9.21 2.85 18.69
N ASP A 197 -9.72 3.40 17.59
CA ASP A 197 -9.40 2.94 16.25
C ASP A 197 -7.96 3.27 15.88
N LYS A 198 -7.40 2.44 15.01
CA LYS A 198 -6.09 2.62 14.41
C LYS A 198 -6.14 2.10 13.00
N PHE A 199 -6.45 3.01 12.07
CA PHE A 199 -6.43 2.70 10.65
C PHE A 199 -6.11 3.93 9.81
N CYS A 200 -5.59 3.67 8.62
CA CYS A 200 -5.30 4.67 7.61
C CYS A 200 -5.85 4.20 6.27
N ILE A 201 -6.70 5.02 5.65
CA ILE A 201 -7.26 4.79 4.31
C ILE A 201 -6.46 5.64 3.33
N VAL A 202 -6.01 5.03 2.25
CA VAL A 202 -5.27 5.70 1.19
C VAL A 202 -6.06 5.62 -0.12
N ASP A 203 -6.39 6.77 -0.68
CA ASP A 203 -7.05 6.96 -1.99
C ASP A 203 -8.40 6.22 -2.16
N LEU A 204 -8.98 5.67 -1.08
CA LEU A 204 -10.09 4.71 -1.10
C LEU A 204 -9.76 3.41 -1.88
N ASP A 205 -8.48 3.16 -2.12
CA ASP A 205 -7.99 1.97 -2.82
C ASP A 205 -7.65 0.86 -1.84
N TYR A 206 -7.07 1.20 -0.69
CA TYR A 206 -6.70 0.24 0.34
C TYR A 206 -6.73 0.85 1.73
N ILE A 207 -6.73 -0.04 2.72
CA ILE A 207 -6.67 0.30 4.14
C ILE A 207 -5.46 -0.35 4.80
N MET A 208 -4.82 0.38 5.68
CA MET A 208 -3.87 -0.11 6.67
C MET A 208 -4.59 -0.11 8.02
N HIS A 209 -4.91 -1.30 8.55
CA HIS A 209 -5.56 -1.49 9.84
C HIS A 209 -4.58 -2.15 10.82
N GLU A 210 -4.51 -1.64 12.04
CA GLU A 210 -3.37 -1.94 12.90
C GLU A 210 -3.73 -1.98 14.39
N SER A 211 -2.91 -2.67 15.20
CA SER A 211 -2.86 -2.46 16.64
C SER A 211 -1.97 -1.28 17.01
N TYR A 212 -1.08 -0.90 16.10
CA TYR A 212 -0.04 0.12 16.27
C TYR A 212 -0.63 1.52 16.38
N ASN A 213 -0.40 2.17 17.53
CA ASN A 213 -0.67 3.60 17.66
C ASN A 213 0.45 4.42 17.00
N TRP A 214 0.12 5.57 16.44
CA TRP A 214 1.10 6.44 15.79
C TRP A 214 1.93 7.20 16.83
N THR A 215 2.65 6.42 17.66
CA THR A 215 3.52 6.93 18.72
C THR A 215 4.94 6.39 18.58
N LYS A 216 5.92 7.12 19.08
CA LYS A 216 7.30 6.65 19.07
C LYS A 216 7.49 5.36 19.89
N ALA A 217 6.73 5.21 20.98
CA ALA A 217 6.79 4.03 21.85
C ALA A 217 6.29 2.76 21.15
N ALA A 218 5.32 2.87 20.25
CA ALA A 218 4.77 1.72 19.53
C ALA A 218 5.82 0.99 18.65
N ASN A 219 6.89 1.68 18.22
CA ASN A 219 8.00 1.04 17.49
C ASN A 219 8.76 -0.03 18.30
N TYR A 220 8.56 -0.09 19.59
CA TYR A 220 9.23 -1.05 20.49
C TYR A 220 8.29 -2.11 21.05
N ASN A 221 7.02 -2.08 20.67
CA ASN A 221 6.01 -3.05 21.07
C ASN A 221 5.89 -4.15 20.01
N GLY A 222 5.33 -5.30 20.42
CA GLY A 222 4.81 -6.29 19.48
C GLY A 222 3.46 -5.80 18.94
N GLU A 223 3.45 -5.31 17.72
CA GLU A 223 2.27 -4.76 17.06
C GLU A 223 1.99 -5.51 15.75
N THR A 224 0.84 -5.28 15.16
CA THR A 224 0.41 -5.89 13.89
C THR A 224 -0.17 -4.83 13.00
N LEU A 225 0.20 -4.85 11.72
CA LEU A 225 -0.42 -4.06 10.67
C LEU A 225 -0.88 -4.99 9.56
N VAL A 226 -2.13 -4.83 9.15
CA VAL A 226 -2.72 -5.51 7.99
C VAL A 226 -3.00 -4.47 6.92
N THR A 227 -2.42 -4.65 5.75
CA THR A 227 -2.76 -3.87 4.55
C THR A 227 -3.73 -4.68 3.71
N THR A 228 -4.90 -4.13 3.44
CA THR A 228 -5.95 -4.80 2.66
C THR A 228 -6.37 -3.98 1.47
N VAL A 229 -6.30 -4.58 0.29
CA VAL A 229 -6.91 -4.10 -0.95
C VAL A 229 -8.21 -4.88 -1.14
N ASP A 230 -9.30 -4.33 -0.65
CA ASP A 230 -10.65 -4.87 -0.76
C ASP A 230 -11.63 -3.69 -0.74
N ARG A 231 -12.29 -3.46 -1.86
CA ARG A 231 -13.16 -2.29 -2.04
C ARG A 231 -14.32 -2.24 -1.03
N ASP A 232 -14.91 -3.40 -0.72
CA ASP A 232 -16.02 -3.48 0.22
C ASP A 232 -15.57 -3.24 1.65
N LEU A 233 -14.38 -3.74 2.01
CA LEU A 233 -13.79 -3.48 3.32
C LEU A 233 -13.38 -2.01 3.45
N VAL A 234 -12.68 -1.45 2.46
CA VAL A 234 -12.29 -0.03 2.43
C VAL A 234 -13.53 0.87 2.59
N LYS A 235 -14.62 0.54 1.89
CA LYS A 235 -15.88 1.28 2.02
C LYS A 235 -16.44 1.27 3.45
N LYS A 236 -16.45 0.12 4.12
CA LYS A 236 -16.92 0.02 5.52
C LYS A 236 -16.11 0.89 6.46
N PHE A 237 -14.78 0.90 6.31
CA PHE A 237 -13.91 1.77 7.10
C PHE A 237 -14.11 3.26 6.75
N ALA A 238 -14.33 3.59 5.49
CA ALA A 238 -14.61 4.96 5.06
C ALA A 238 -15.95 5.46 5.60
N ASP A 239 -16.98 4.60 5.61
CA ASP A 239 -18.29 4.93 6.17
C ASP A 239 -18.17 5.17 7.70
N GLU A 240 -17.44 4.34 8.44
CA GLU A 240 -17.21 4.55 9.88
C GLU A 240 -16.34 5.79 10.13
N PHE A 241 -15.29 6.02 9.33
CA PHE A 241 -14.49 7.25 9.41
C PHE A 241 -15.38 8.49 9.28
N LEU A 242 -16.23 8.55 8.24
CA LEU A 242 -17.11 9.70 7.99
C LEU A 242 -18.13 9.89 9.10
N LYS A 243 -18.66 8.82 9.66
CA LYS A 243 -19.58 8.87 10.80
C LYS A 243 -18.89 9.53 11.99
N ILE A 244 -17.74 9.01 12.44
CA ILE A 244 -16.99 9.56 13.58
C ILE A 244 -16.58 11.02 13.30
N TYR A 245 -16.08 11.29 12.08
CA TYR A 245 -15.66 12.63 11.69
C TYR A 245 -16.80 13.65 11.76
N ASN A 246 -17.99 13.33 11.22
CA ASN A 246 -19.12 14.23 11.17
C ASN A 246 -19.79 14.44 12.55
N GLU A 247 -19.76 13.43 13.40
CA GLU A 247 -20.27 13.50 14.78
C GLU A 247 -19.40 14.39 15.69
N ASN A 248 -18.13 14.62 15.33
CA ASN A 248 -17.16 15.34 16.18
C ASN A 248 -16.55 16.61 15.53
N LYS A 249 -17.08 17.04 14.39
CA LYS A 249 -16.65 18.24 13.67
C LYS A 249 -17.13 19.52 14.31
#